data_9f5b2d6802f340c2b93323ac4cfde847
#
_entry.id   9f5b2d6802f340c2b93323ac4cfde847
#
_cell.length_a   1.000
_cell.length_b   1.000
_cell.length_c   1.000
_cell.angle_alpha   90.00
_cell.angle_beta   90.00
_cell.angle_gamma   90.00
#
_symmetry.space_group_name_H-M   'P 1'
#
loop_
_entity.id
_entity.type
_entity.pdbx_description
1 polymer ?
#
loop_
_entity_poly.entity_id
_entity_poly.type
_entity_poly.pdbx_seq_one_letter_code
_entity_poly.pdbx_strand_id
1 'polypeptide(L)'
;VFNEFFETPENSPARKRPGIYDVRYFEEGGKRLQVLLLDTRYFRGPIVLLPKRGRNGPYDRNLDPEVTVLGGAQWKWLEEELQKPADIRIIATSIQFLPVDHNWELWQNFPHERQRMLDLLRETKTGPVIFVSGDRHMGELMELPAGDKQSPGSPVYEMTTSGLTNAGGGQKGEPNRYRVSPTNFQSRNFGLLQIDWATQLVTMQLCDIDGKVVDEYKADLSQ
;
A
#
# COMPACT_ATOMS: atom_id res chain seq x y z
N VAL A 1 20.30 10.80 8.57
CA VAL A 1 20.67 9.43 8.13
C VAL A 1 19.87 9.02 6.90
N PHE A 2 18.49 8.93 6.91
CA PHE A 2 17.73 8.51 5.73
C PHE A 2 17.98 9.40 4.51
N ASN A 3 17.84 10.70 4.67
CA ASN A 3 18.02 11.67 3.59
C ASN A 3 19.43 11.71 3.02
N GLU A 4 20.45 11.44 3.83
CA GLU A 4 21.86 11.33 3.38
C GLU A 4 22.06 10.02 2.62
N PHE A 5 21.56 8.90 3.15
CA PHE A 5 21.72 7.57 2.52
C PHE A 5 21.09 7.51 1.13
N PHE A 6 19.90 8.08 0.97
CA PHE A 6 19.19 8.12 -0.32
C PHE A 6 19.50 9.38 -1.15
N GLU A 7 20.51 10.15 -0.77
CA GLU A 7 20.93 11.36 -1.49
C GLU A 7 19.76 12.31 -1.81
N THR A 8 18.81 12.41 -0.87
CA THR A 8 17.65 13.28 -1.05
C THR A 8 18.13 14.70 -1.32
N PRO A 9 17.67 15.37 -2.40
CA PRO A 9 18.10 16.73 -2.73
C PRO A 9 17.98 17.70 -1.56
N GLU A 10 18.92 18.60 -1.37
CA GLU A 10 18.96 19.56 -0.24
C GLU A 10 17.71 20.45 -0.18
N ASN A 11 17.14 20.80 -1.34
CA ASN A 11 15.93 21.60 -1.45
C ASN A 11 14.63 20.81 -1.28
N SER A 12 14.71 19.47 -1.13
CA SER A 12 13.54 18.62 -0.96
C SER A 12 12.74 19.00 0.27
N PRO A 13 11.39 19.08 0.17
CA PRO A 13 10.51 19.25 1.33
C PRO A 13 10.70 18.17 2.40
N ALA A 14 11.05 16.94 2.02
CA ALA A 14 11.30 15.83 2.93
C ALA A 14 12.46 16.09 3.91
N ARG A 15 13.39 17.00 3.58
CA ARG A 15 14.47 17.42 4.52
C ARG A 15 14.03 18.47 5.54
N LYS A 16 12.87 19.11 5.32
CA LYS A 16 12.42 20.29 6.10
C LYS A 16 11.25 19.97 7.04
N ARG A 17 10.81 18.74 7.09
CA ARG A 17 9.67 18.30 7.90
C ARG A 17 9.93 16.95 8.58
N PRO A 18 9.21 16.63 9.66
CA PRO A 18 9.18 15.30 10.24
C PRO A 18 8.61 14.28 9.26
N GLY A 19 9.18 13.07 9.26
CA GLY A 19 8.78 11.98 8.34
C GLY A 19 9.41 12.10 6.94
N ILE A 20 9.35 11.01 6.21
CA ILE A 20 10.00 10.86 4.90
C ILE A 20 8.99 10.73 3.75
N TYR A 21 7.70 10.99 4.01
CA TYR A 21 6.67 10.93 2.97
C TYR A 21 6.95 11.92 1.84
N ASP A 22 6.59 11.53 0.61
CA ASP A 22 6.87 12.32 -0.59
C ASP A 22 5.92 11.99 -1.73
N VAL A 23 5.95 12.76 -2.80
CA VAL A 23 5.20 12.52 -4.04
C VAL A 23 6.08 12.69 -5.25
N ARG A 24 5.86 11.86 -6.26
CA ARG A 24 6.46 12.00 -7.58
C ARG A 24 5.39 11.97 -8.65
N TYR A 25 5.61 12.76 -9.67
CA TYR A 25 4.76 12.83 -10.84
C TYR A 25 5.55 12.42 -12.08
N PHE A 26 4.93 11.60 -12.91
CA PHE A 26 5.46 11.21 -14.20
C PHE A 26 4.40 11.53 -15.25
N GLU A 27 4.81 12.03 -16.40
CA GLU A 27 3.90 12.39 -17.48
C GLU A 27 4.32 11.72 -18.77
N GLU A 28 3.37 11.11 -19.49
CA GLU A 28 3.57 10.52 -20.80
C GLU A 28 2.29 10.64 -21.62
N GLY A 29 2.41 11.11 -22.86
CA GLY A 29 1.28 11.23 -23.78
C GLY A 29 0.14 12.14 -23.27
N GLY A 30 0.44 13.12 -22.42
CA GLY A 30 -0.57 14.01 -21.80
C GLY A 30 -1.30 13.40 -20.62
N LYS A 31 -0.92 12.19 -20.19
CA LYS A 31 -1.42 11.51 -19.00
C LYS A 31 -0.41 11.62 -17.85
N ARG A 32 -0.92 11.60 -16.64
CA ARG A 32 -0.13 11.78 -15.40
C ARG A 32 -0.27 10.60 -14.46
N LEU A 33 0.88 10.05 -14.06
CA LEU A 33 1.02 9.13 -12.93
C LEU A 33 1.42 9.91 -11.68
N GLN A 34 0.67 9.74 -10.60
CA GLN A 34 1.03 10.20 -9.27
C GLN A 34 1.49 9.00 -8.42
N VAL A 35 2.71 9.09 -7.88
CA VAL A 35 3.26 8.10 -6.95
C VAL A 35 3.41 8.76 -5.58
N LEU A 36 2.58 8.35 -4.63
CA LEU A 36 2.58 8.83 -3.25
C LEU A 36 3.38 7.84 -2.38
N LEU A 37 4.38 8.35 -1.67
CA LEU A 37 5.21 7.57 -0.75
C LEU A 37 4.80 7.91 0.68
N LEU A 38 4.16 6.99 1.40
CA LEU A 38 3.73 7.20 2.78
C LEU A 38 4.81 6.79 3.78
N ASP A 39 4.98 7.60 4.82
CA ASP A 39 5.75 7.22 6.00
C ASP A 39 4.79 6.66 7.06
N THR A 40 4.74 5.35 7.16
CA THR A 40 3.91 4.63 8.14
C THR A 40 4.69 4.24 9.40
N ARG A 41 5.86 4.87 9.64
CA ARG A 41 6.73 4.57 10.78
C ARG A 41 6.93 5.75 11.72
N TYR A 42 7.21 6.93 11.19
CA TYR A 42 7.62 8.08 12.00
C TYR A 42 6.54 8.52 13.01
N PHE A 43 5.28 8.57 12.58
CA PHE A 43 4.16 9.06 13.40
C PHE A 43 3.33 7.95 14.02
N ARG A 44 3.57 6.72 13.62
CA ARG A 44 2.75 5.59 14.03
C ARG A 44 2.80 5.37 15.54
N GLY A 45 1.62 5.33 16.14
CA GLY A 45 1.46 4.97 17.54
C GLY A 45 1.75 3.50 17.84
N PRO A 46 1.64 3.09 19.11
CA PRO A 46 1.97 1.75 19.54
C PRO A 46 1.02 0.70 18.95
N ILE A 47 1.58 -0.43 18.52
CA ILE A 47 0.81 -1.62 18.17
C ILE A 47 0.43 -2.35 19.46
N VAL A 48 -0.81 -2.82 19.53
CA VAL A 48 -1.31 -3.63 20.63
C VAL A 48 -0.92 -5.09 20.41
N LEU A 49 -0.41 -5.74 21.45
CA LEU A 49 -0.13 -7.18 21.42
C LEU A 49 -1.35 -7.97 21.87
N LEU A 50 -1.62 -9.09 21.19
CA LEU A 50 -2.55 -10.08 21.69
C LEU A 50 -2.04 -10.65 23.03
N PRO A 51 -2.91 -10.93 24.01
CA PRO A 51 -2.52 -11.58 25.28
C PRO A 51 -1.81 -12.92 25.08
N LYS A 52 -2.15 -13.62 23.98
CA LYS A 52 -1.49 -14.83 23.53
C LYS A 52 -1.30 -14.76 22.01
N ARG A 53 -0.08 -14.97 21.55
CA ARG A 53 0.23 -14.98 20.12
C ARG A 53 -0.65 -15.98 19.37
N GLY A 54 -1.43 -15.49 18.42
CA GLY A 54 -2.23 -16.30 17.51
C GLY A 54 -1.39 -16.92 16.39
N ARG A 55 -1.99 -17.87 15.68
CA ARG A 55 -1.37 -18.50 14.50
C ARG A 55 -1.11 -17.48 13.38
N ASN A 56 -2.01 -16.52 13.21
CA ASN A 56 -1.98 -15.54 12.13
C ASN A 56 -1.36 -14.19 12.56
N GLY A 57 -0.49 -14.18 13.56
CA GLY A 57 0.24 -13.00 14.02
C GLY A 57 0.03 -12.68 15.50
N PRO A 58 0.87 -11.78 16.05
CA PRO A 58 0.88 -11.46 17.48
C PRO A 58 0.08 -10.20 17.84
N TYR A 59 -0.48 -9.45 16.85
CA TYR A 59 -1.02 -8.12 17.09
C TYR A 59 -2.55 -8.09 17.13
N ASP A 60 -3.08 -7.17 17.91
CA ASP A 60 -4.49 -6.86 18.01
C ASP A 60 -4.79 -5.49 17.39
N ARG A 61 -6.05 -5.09 17.42
CA ARG A 61 -6.52 -3.78 16.96
C ARG A 61 -6.29 -2.74 18.04
N ASN A 62 -5.67 -1.63 17.70
CA ASN A 62 -5.67 -0.44 18.53
C ASN A 62 -6.94 0.36 18.21
N LEU A 63 -7.86 0.42 19.16
CA LEU A 63 -9.15 1.09 19.02
C LEU A 63 -9.17 2.53 19.58
N ASP A 64 -8.03 3.02 20.08
CA ASP A 64 -7.90 4.39 20.54
C ASP A 64 -7.91 5.34 19.32
N PRO A 65 -8.92 6.20 19.18
CA PRO A 65 -9.06 7.10 18.03
C PRO A 65 -7.99 8.19 17.97
N GLU A 66 -7.28 8.45 19.09
CA GLU A 66 -6.19 9.42 19.12
C GLU A 66 -4.87 8.86 18.58
N VAL A 67 -4.78 7.55 18.41
CA VAL A 67 -3.58 6.90 17.88
C VAL A 67 -3.62 6.95 16.35
N THR A 68 -2.53 7.38 15.73
CA THR A 68 -2.44 7.58 14.28
C THR A 68 -1.36 6.70 13.64
N VAL A 69 -1.51 6.44 12.34
CA VAL A 69 -0.47 5.84 11.49
C VAL A 69 0.37 6.93 10.81
N LEU A 70 -0.29 7.94 10.24
CA LEU A 70 0.38 8.96 9.43
C LEU A 70 0.67 10.27 10.18
N GLY A 71 -0.03 10.54 11.28
CA GLY A 71 0.02 11.84 11.95
C GLY A 71 -0.70 12.96 11.19
N GLY A 72 -1.16 13.98 11.90
CA GLY A 72 -2.00 15.03 11.33
C GLY A 72 -1.36 15.79 10.15
N ALA A 73 -0.05 16.04 10.21
CA ALA A 73 0.65 16.77 9.16
C ALA A 73 0.71 15.97 7.84
N GLN A 74 0.97 14.66 7.91
CA GLN A 74 1.00 13.81 6.72
C GLN A 74 -0.42 13.56 6.17
N TRP A 75 -1.43 13.42 7.03
CA TRP A 75 -2.82 13.32 6.59
C TRP A 75 -3.26 14.56 5.80
N LYS A 76 -2.96 15.75 6.31
CA LYS A 76 -3.26 17.00 5.60
C LYS A 76 -2.57 17.08 4.25
N TRP A 77 -1.28 16.74 4.20
CA TRP A 77 -0.52 16.70 2.96
C TRP A 77 -1.12 15.68 1.97
N LEU A 78 -1.52 14.49 2.43
CA LEU A 78 -2.11 13.47 1.57
C LEU A 78 -3.44 13.92 0.98
N GLU A 79 -4.29 14.57 1.78
CA GLU A 79 -5.54 15.16 1.32
C GLU A 79 -5.31 16.20 0.21
N GLU A 80 -4.34 17.10 0.40
CA GLU A 80 -3.95 18.10 -0.60
C GLU A 80 -3.41 17.45 -1.89
N GLU A 81 -2.63 16.37 -1.77
CA GLU A 81 -2.08 15.65 -2.93
C GLU A 81 -3.15 14.86 -3.70
N LEU A 82 -4.10 14.23 -3.02
CA LEU A 82 -5.15 13.45 -3.67
C LEU A 82 -6.18 14.33 -4.41
N GLN A 83 -6.27 15.61 -4.09
CA GLN A 83 -7.09 16.57 -4.83
C GLN A 83 -6.47 17.01 -6.16
N LYS A 84 -5.17 16.77 -6.37
CA LYS A 84 -4.51 17.12 -7.63
C LYS A 84 -4.87 16.12 -8.72
N PRO A 85 -5.01 16.56 -9.98
CA PRO A 85 -5.37 15.68 -11.08
C PRO A 85 -4.27 14.64 -11.35
N ALA A 86 -4.67 13.39 -11.53
CA ALA A 86 -3.84 12.32 -12.03
C ALA A 86 -4.71 11.23 -12.68
N ASP A 87 -4.21 10.63 -13.76
CA ASP A 87 -4.91 9.53 -14.46
C ASP A 87 -4.68 8.18 -13.76
N ILE A 88 -3.50 8.00 -13.18
CA ILE A 88 -3.11 6.79 -12.45
C ILE A 88 -2.52 7.19 -11.12
N ARG A 89 -2.92 6.50 -10.04
CA ARG A 89 -2.36 6.70 -8.70
C ARG A 89 -1.81 5.42 -8.12
N ILE A 90 -0.57 5.52 -7.64
CA ILE A 90 0.10 4.48 -6.87
C ILE A 90 0.40 5.04 -5.49
N ILE A 91 0.00 4.31 -4.44
CA ILE A 91 0.25 4.68 -3.04
C ILE A 91 1.18 3.64 -2.43
N ALA A 92 2.43 4.01 -2.21
CA ALA A 92 3.39 3.15 -1.55
C ALA A 92 3.28 3.28 -0.03
N THR A 93 3.15 2.15 0.63
CA THR A 93 3.07 2.02 2.08
C THR A 93 3.99 0.91 2.57
N SER A 94 4.59 1.03 3.75
CA SER A 94 5.52 0.01 4.24
C SER A 94 4.85 -1.28 4.72
N ILE A 95 3.55 -1.23 5.04
CA ILE A 95 2.75 -2.34 5.59
C ILE A 95 1.47 -2.51 4.78
N GLN A 96 0.89 -3.70 4.80
CA GLN A 96 -0.29 -4.03 4.02
C GLN A 96 -1.51 -3.18 4.39
N PHE A 97 -2.26 -2.71 3.37
CA PHE A 97 -3.44 -1.87 3.52
C PHE A 97 -4.75 -2.67 3.45
N LEU A 98 -4.93 -3.52 2.44
CA LEU A 98 -6.19 -4.22 2.20
C LEU A 98 -6.50 -5.33 3.20
N PRO A 99 -5.56 -6.22 3.58
CA PRO A 99 -5.87 -7.36 4.43
C PRO A 99 -6.49 -6.98 5.77
N VAL A 100 -7.46 -7.82 6.23
CA VAL A 100 -8.16 -7.64 7.50
C VAL A 100 -8.27 -8.94 8.31
N ASP A 101 -7.83 -10.07 7.74
CA ASP A 101 -8.12 -11.41 8.25
C ASP A 101 -6.95 -12.03 9.04
N HIS A 102 -5.82 -11.32 9.14
CA HIS A 102 -4.68 -11.76 9.93
C HIS A 102 -4.28 -10.71 10.99
N ASN A 103 -3.36 -11.08 11.86
CA ASN A 103 -2.91 -10.29 13.01
C ASN A 103 -1.39 -9.96 12.94
N TRP A 104 -0.81 -9.95 11.74
CA TRP A 104 0.50 -9.36 11.50
C TRP A 104 0.41 -7.84 11.45
N GLU A 105 1.52 -7.15 11.31
CA GLU A 105 1.51 -5.69 11.17
C GLU A 105 0.84 -5.29 9.85
N LEU A 106 -0.18 -4.44 9.93
CA LEU A 106 -0.98 -3.97 8.79
C LEU A 106 -1.81 -2.74 9.21
N TRP A 107 -2.40 -2.05 8.24
CA TRP A 107 -3.28 -0.91 8.52
C TRP A 107 -4.49 -1.27 9.40
N GLN A 108 -4.99 -2.48 9.29
CA GLN A 108 -6.11 -2.95 10.13
C GLN A 108 -5.75 -3.05 11.64
N ASN A 109 -4.49 -2.94 12.03
CA ASN A 109 -4.16 -2.75 13.45
C ASN A 109 -4.66 -1.39 13.99
N PHE A 110 -4.95 -0.44 13.10
CA PHE A 110 -5.52 0.87 13.37
C PHE A 110 -6.78 1.06 12.49
N PRO A 111 -7.92 0.41 12.83
CA PRO A 111 -9.07 0.31 11.92
C PRO A 111 -9.68 1.67 11.56
N HIS A 112 -9.64 2.65 12.47
CA HIS A 112 -10.08 4.01 12.23
C HIS A 112 -9.20 4.75 11.21
N GLU A 113 -7.89 4.53 11.23
CA GLU A 113 -6.96 5.13 10.25
C GLU A 113 -7.09 4.48 8.86
N ARG A 114 -7.30 3.14 8.81
CA ARG A 114 -7.62 2.45 7.57
C ARG A 114 -8.94 2.94 6.97
N GLN A 115 -9.97 3.11 7.80
CA GLN A 115 -11.25 3.64 7.36
C GLN A 115 -11.11 5.09 6.87
N ARG A 116 -10.36 5.93 7.57
CA ARG A 116 -10.05 7.29 7.16
C ARG A 116 -9.43 7.36 5.76
N MET A 117 -8.52 6.44 5.43
CA MET A 117 -7.95 6.36 4.08
C MET A 117 -9.02 6.03 3.04
N LEU A 118 -9.87 5.05 3.28
CA LEU A 118 -10.96 4.70 2.36
C LEU A 118 -11.96 5.85 2.19
N ASP A 119 -12.28 6.56 3.27
CA ASP A 119 -13.16 7.74 3.22
C ASP A 119 -12.52 8.88 2.44
N LEU A 120 -11.23 9.14 2.64
CA LEU A 120 -10.49 10.15 1.89
C LEU A 120 -10.44 9.86 0.39
N LEU A 121 -10.21 8.59 -0.01
CA LEU A 121 -10.27 8.18 -1.42
C LEU A 121 -11.65 8.41 -2.02
N ARG A 122 -12.72 8.16 -1.25
CA ARG A 122 -14.10 8.40 -1.66
C ARG A 122 -14.40 9.89 -1.81
N GLU A 123 -14.03 10.70 -0.82
CA GLU A 123 -14.30 12.14 -0.78
C GLU A 123 -13.56 12.91 -1.88
N THR A 124 -12.34 12.52 -2.15
CA THR A 124 -11.50 13.12 -3.21
C THR A 124 -11.82 12.57 -4.60
N LYS A 125 -12.70 11.54 -4.70
CA LYS A 125 -13.09 10.90 -5.96
C LYS A 125 -11.86 10.50 -6.80
N THR A 126 -10.90 9.89 -6.15
CA THR A 126 -9.62 9.52 -6.81
C THR A 126 -9.77 8.53 -7.96
N GLY A 127 -10.91 7.83 -8.03
CA GLY A 127 -11.05 6.65 -8.89
C GLY A 127 -10.28 5.44 -8.35
N PRO A 128 -10.01 4.46 -9.18
CA PRO A 128 -9.21 3.29 -8.81
C PRO A 128 -7.78 3.66 -8.42
N VAL A 129 -7.23 2.99 -7.40
CA VAL A 129 -5.86 3.20 -6.94
C VAL A 129 -5.14 1.88 -6.73
N ILE A 130 -3.81 1.88 -6.87
CA ILE A 130 -2.97 0.74 -6.54
C ILE A 130 -2.12 1.06 -5.32
N PHE A 131 -2.27 0.27 -4.26
CA PHE A 131 -1.30 0.24 -3.16
C PHE A 131 -0.14 -0.69 -3.50
N VAL A 132 1.07 -0.30 -3.12
CA VAL A 132 2.23 -1.18 -3.11
C VAL A 132 2.76 -1.26 -1.68
N SER A 133 2.97 -2.47 -1.19
CA SER A 133 3.33 -2.69 0.21
C SER A 133 4.44 -3.73 0.40
N GLY A 134 4.96 -3.80 1.61
CA GLY A 134 6.07 -4.66 1.98
C GLY A 134 5.90 -5.36 3.33
N ASP A 135 6.98 -5.46 4.10
CA ASP A 135 7.10 -6.01 5.46
C ASP A 135 6.91 -7.53 5.59
N ARG A 136 6.04 -8.13 4.81
CA ARG A 136 5.55 -9.50 4.98
C ARG A 136 6.52 -10.60 4.50
N HIS A 137 7.64 -10.24 3.86
CA HIS A 137 8.62 -11.19 3.30
C HIS A 137 8.01 -12.23 2.34
N MET A 138 6.99 -11.81 1.62
CA MET A 138 6.25 -12.61 0.64
C MET A 138 5.69 -11.72 -0.47
N GLY A 139 5.06 -12.34 -1.48
CA GLY A 139 4.31 -11.66 -2.52
C GLY A 139 2.85 -12.10 -2.55
N GLU A 140 1.92 -11.17 -2.78
CA GLU A 140 0.52 -11.46 -3.10
C GLU A 140 -0.15 -10.28 -3.82
N LEU A 141 -1.15 -10.60 -4.64
CA LEU A 141 -1.98 -9.62 -5.36
C LEU A 141 -3.38 -9.61 -4.77
N MET A 142 -3.96 -8.42 -4.64
CA MET A 142 -5.22 -8.21 -3.93
C MET A 142 -6.10 -7.18 -4.64
N GLU A 143 -7.41 -7.33 -4.47
CA GLU A 143 -8.42 -6.38 -4.90
C GLU A 143 -9.51 -6.23 -3.85
N LEU A 144 -9.87 -4.99 -3.54
CA LEU A 144 -11.13 -4.61 -2.90
C LEU A 144 -12.05 -4.12 -4.02
N PRO A 145 -13.06 -4.92 -4.45
CA PRO A 145 -13.93 -4.55 -5.57
C PRO A 145 -14.80 -3.32 -5.26
N ALA A 146 -15.15 -2.54 -6.29
CA ALA A 146 -16.01 -1.36 -6.14
C ALA A 146 -17.35 -1.66 -5.45
N GLY A 147 -17.91 -2.87 -5.62
CA GLY A 147 -19.15 -3.30 -5.00
C GLY A 147 -19.05 -3.77 -3.55
N ASP A 148 -17.86 -3.86 -2.98
CA ASP A 148 -17.68 -4.21 -1.57
C ASP A 148 -18.16 -3.05 -0.67
N LYS A 149 -18.73 -3.39 0.50
CA LYS A 149 -19.24 -2.40 1.46
C LYS A 149 -18.15 -1.46 2.01
N GLN A 150 -16.92 -1.90 2.01
CA GLN A 150 -15.77 -1.09 2.45
C GLN A 150 -15.15 -0.25 1.32
N SER A 151 -15.53 -0.52 0.06
CA SER A 151 -14.99 0.20 -1.09
C SER A 151 -15.23 1.70 -1.01
N PRO A 152 -14.27 2.53 -1.45
CA PRO A 152 -14.48 3.97 -1.63
C PRO A 152 -15.41 4.33 -2.81
N GLY A 153 -15.99 3.35 -3.50
CA GLY A 153 -16.83 3.53 -4.68
C GLY A 153 -16.12 3.17 -5.99
N SER A 154 -14.81 2.96 -5.92
CA SER A 154 -13.96 2.45 -7.01
C SER A 154 -13.14 1.28 -6.49
N PRO A 155 -12.64 0.39 -7.37
CA PRO A 155 -11.75 -0.69 -6.93
C PRO A 155 -10.47 -0.15 -6.28
N VAL A 156 -9.98 -0.86 -5.28
CA VAL A 156 -8.66 -0.62 -4.69
C VAL A 156 -7.84 -1.88 -4.86
N TYR A 157 -6.70 -1.75 -5.51
CA TYR A 157 -5.77 -2.86 -5.72
C TYR A 157 -4.59 -2.75 -4.77
N GLU A 158 -3.98 -3.88 -4.44
CA GLU A 158 -2.72 -3.87 -3.69
C GLU A 158 -1.80 -4.99 -4.17
N MET A 159 -0.54 -4.64 -4.33
CA MET A 159 0.54 -5.59 -4.54
C MET A 159 1.49 -5.54 -3.33
N THR A 160 1.53 -6.62 -2.57
CA THR A 160 2.59 -6.85 -1.58
C THR A 160 3.74 -7.57 -2.26
N THR A 161 4.95 -7.01 -2.16
CA THR A 161 6.16 -7.62 -2.67
C THR A 161 7.35 -7.23 -1.79
N SER A 162 7.81 -8.12 -0.97
CA SER A 162 8.82 -7.85 0.06
C SER A 162 9.77 -9.00 0.34
N GLY A 163 9.90 -9.90 -0.63
CA GLY A 163 10.74 -11.08 -0.52
C GLY A 163 12.12 -10.98 -1.17
N LEU A 164 12.60 -9.79 -1.57
CA LEU A 164 13.82 -9.67 -2.38
C LEU A 164 15.07 -10.20 -1.65
N THR A 165 15.26 -9.80 -0.41
CA THR A 165 16.43 -10.20 0.40
C THR A 165 16.08 -11.24 1.46
N ASN A 166 14.88 -11.18 2.02
CA ASN A 166 14.39 -12.09 3.04
C ASN A 166 13.00 -12.56 2.66
N ALA A 167 12.80 -13.86 2.56
CA ALA A 167 11.56 -14.48 2.12
C ALA A 167 11.06 -15.53 3.11
N GLY A 168 9.81 -16.02 2.95
CA GLY A 168 9.23 -17.02 3.82
C GLY A 168 8.49 -16.46 5.03
N GLY A 169 8.06 -15.19 4.97
CA GLY A 169 7.22 -14.59 6.01
C GLY A 169 5.78 -15.10 5.99
N GLY A 170 5.19 -15.26 7.18
CA GLY A 170 3.83 -15.71 7.33
C GLY A 170 3.62 -17.20 7.06
N GLN A 171 2.37 -17.58 6.81
CA GLN A 171 1.98 -18.94 6.46
C GLN A 171 1.48 -18.98 5.01
N LYS A 172 1.86 -20.05 4.29
CA LYS A 172 1.30 -20.29 2.96
C LYS A 172 -0.22 -20.43 3.06
N GLY A 173 -0.96 -19.64 2.28
CA GLY A 173 -2.42 -19.65 2.29
C GLY A 173 -3.06 -19.05 3.55
N GLU A 174 -2.35 -18.16 4.27
CA GLU A 174 -2.99 -17.45 5.39
C GLU A 174 -4.25 -16.71 4.93
N PRO A 175 -5.24 -16.51 5.82
CA PRO A 175 -6.49 -15.86 5.44
C PRO A 175 -6.29 -14.46 4.89
N ASN A 176 -6.87 -14.18 3.73
CA ASN A 176 -6.98 -12.85 3.14
C ASN A 176 -8.09 -12.85 2.09
N ARG A 177 -9.24 -12.27 2.43
CA ARG A 177 -10.45 -12.24 1.58
C ARG A 177 -10.29 -11.42 0.31
N TYR A 178 -9.32 -10.52 0.27
CA TYR A 178 -9.06 -9.65 -0.88
C TYR A 178 -7.99 -10.23 -1.83
N ARG A 179 -7.39 -11.36 -1.47
CA ARG A 179 -6.40 -12.00 -2.34
C ARG A 179 -7.03 -12.49 -3.63
N VAL A 180 -6.48 -12.05 -4.76
CA VAL A 180 -6.82 -12.55 -6.11
C VAL A 180 -5.84 -13.62 -6.59
N SER A 181 -4.66 -13.66 -6.01
CA SER A 181 -3.69 -14.74 -6.20
C SER A 181 -4.21 -16.08 -5.65
N PRO A 182 -3.86 -17.23 -6.25
CA PRO A 182 -4.23 -18.55 -5.70
C PRO A 182 -3.71 -18.77 -4.27
N THR A 183 -2.56 -18.20 -3.94
CA THR A 183 -1.93 -18.22 -2.62
C THR A 183 -0.88 -17.10 -2.53
N ASN A 184 -0.40 -16.78 -1.33
CA ASN A 184 0.76 -15.93 -1.17
C ASN A 184 2.04 -16.66 -1.61
N PHE A 185 2.93 -15.94 -2.31
CA PHE A 185 4.22 -16.46 -2.79
C PHE A 185 5.30 -16.20 -1.75
N GLN A 186 5.92 -17.28 -1.24
CA GLN A 186 6.82 -17.22 -0.09
C GLN A 186 8.32 -17.37 -0.42
N SER A 187 8.66 -17.47 -1.70
CA SER A 187 10.04 -17.44 -2.15
C SER A 187 10.51 -16.03 -2.43
N ARG A 188 11.80 -15.85 -2.73
CA ARG A 188 12.33 -14.54 -3.13
C ARG A 188 11.55 -13.97 -4.30
N ASN A 189 11.18 -12.71 -4.18
CA ASN A 189 10.29 -12.07 -5.15
C ASN A 189 10.52 -10.56 -5.24
N PHE A 190 10.08 -10.01 -6.37
CA PHE A 190 9.90 -8.59 -6.60
C PHE A 190 8.64 -8.36 -7.44
N GLY A 191 8.15 -7.15 -7.48
CA GLY A 191 6.96 -6.77 -8.25
C GLY A 191 7.29 -5.87 -9.43
N LEU A 192 6.53 -6.03 -10.52
CA LEU A 192 6.51 -5.12 -11.66
C LEU A 192 5.09 -4.58 -11.85
N LEU A 193 5.00 -3.28 -12.16
CA LEU A 193 3.78 -2.63 -12.64
C LEU A 193 4.02 -2.17 -14.07
N GLN A 194 3.30 -2.76 -15.01
CA GLN A 194 3.34 -2.39 -16.43
C GLN A 194 2.09 -1.59 -16.76
N ILE A 195 2.26 -0.33 -17.16
CA ILE A 195 1.16 0.60 -17.43
C ILE A 195 0.91 0.65 -18.93
N ASP A 196 -0.31 0.32 -19.34
CA ASP A 196 -0.82 0.67 -20.66
C ASP A 196 -1.54 2.03 -20.55
N TRP A 197 -0.87 3.07 -21.02
CA TRP A 197 -1.38 4.44 -20.97
C TRP A 197 -2.63 4.69 -21.80
N ALA A 198 -2.83 3.91 -22.88
CA ALA A 198 -3.98 4.08 -23.75
C ALA A 198 -5.27 3.57 -23.10
N THR A 199 -5.18 2.42 -22.45
CA THR A 199 -6.32 1.74 -21.80
C THR A 199 -6.43 2.01 -20.32
N GLN A 200 -5.39 2.59 -19.69
CA GLN A 200 -5.25 2.71 -18.23
C GLN A 200 -5.30 1.36 -17.48
N LEU A 201 -4.96 0.28 -18.18
CA LEU A 201 -4.74 -1.02 -17.56
C LEU A 201 -3.34 -1.08 -16.96
N VAL A 202 -3.24 -1.55 -15.73
CA VAL A 202 -1.97 -1.83 -15.06
C VAL A 202 -1.84 -3.32 -14.81
N THR A 203 -0.86 -3.94 -15.45
CA THR A 203 -0.52 -5.34 -15.20
C THR A 203 0.40 -5.41 -13.99
N MET A 204 -0.10 -5.98 -12.90
CA MET A 204 0.64 -6.24 -11.66
C MET A 204 1.25 -7.63 -11.76
N GLN A 205 2.57 -7.74 -11.77
CA GLN A 205 3.29 -9.02 -11.87
C GLN A 205 4.15 -9.26 -10.64
N LEU A 206 3.99 -10.45 -10.04
CA LEU A 206 4.95 -10.99 -9.09
C LEU A 206 5.98 -11.82 -9.85
N CYS A 207 7.25 -11.48 -9.65
CA CYS A 207 8.37 -12.19 -10.26
C CYS A 207 9.19 -12.90 -9.19
N ASP A 208 9.73 -14.06 -9.51
CA ASP A 208 10.76 -14.68 -8.69
C ASP A 208 12.13 -13.99 -8.89
N ILE A 209 13.15 -14.45 -8.17
CA ILE A 209 14.49 -13.86 -8.21
C ILE A 209 15.16 -13.96 -9.58
N ASP A 210 14.74 -14.89 -10.43
CA ASP A 210 15.25 -15.09 -11.79
C ASP A 210 14.46 -14.27 -12.83
N GLY A 211 13.48 -13.48 -12.39
CA GLY A 211 12.65 -12.63 -13.24
C GLY A 211 11.48 -13.35 -13.91
N LYS A 212 11.21 -14.59 -13.53
CA LYS A 212 10.05 -15.34 -14.04
C LYS A 212 8.78 -14.83 -13.35
N VAL A 213 7.77 -14.47 -14.14
CA VAL A 213 6.43 -14.15 -13.61
C VAL A 213 5.82 -15.40 -12.98
N VAL A 214 5.52 -15.32 -11.69
CA VAL A 214 4.91 -16.41 -10.90
C VAL A 214 3.44 -16.17 -10.63
N ASP A 215 2.99 -14.93 -10.74
CA ASP A 215 1.59 -14.53 -10.64
C ASP A 215 1.36 -13.18 -11.32
N GLU A 216 0.15 -12.97 -11.84
CA GLU A 216 -0.20 -11.76 -12.57
C GLU A 216 -1.68 -11.39 -12.34
N TYR A 217 -1.96 -10.11 -12.20
CA TYR A 217 -3.30 -9.56 -12.13
C TYR A 217 -3.39 -8.23 -12.89
N LYS A 218 -4.54 -7.99 -13.56
CA LYS A 218 -4.77 -6.74 -14.31
C LYS A 218 -5.71 -5.82 -13.53
N ALA A 219 -5.19 -4.69 -13.13
CA ALA A 219 -5.94 -3.62 -12.51
C ALA A 219 -6.46 -2.66 -13.58
N ASP A 220 -7.78 -2.51 -13.67
CA ASP A 220 -8.42 -1.54 -14.57
C ASP A 220 -8.57 -0.20 -13.83
N LEU A 221 -7.84 0.82 -14.27
CA LEU A 221 -7.85 2.17 -13.71
C LEU A 221 -8.61 3.17 -14.58
N SER A 222 -9.34 2.71 -15.60
CA SER A 222 -10.10 3.56 -16.52
C SER A 222 -11.47 4.01 -15.98
N GLN A 223 -11.91 3.51 -14.80
CA GLN A 223 -13.25 3.69 -14.23
C GLN A 223 -13.37 4.95 -13.38
#